data_9fffd6790a81b83c5c08b217d6433b6d
#
_entry.id   9fffd6790a81b83c5c08b217d6433b6d
#
_cell.length_a   1.000
_cell.length_b   1.000
_cell.length_c   1.000
_cell.angle_alpha   90.00
_cell.angle_beta   90.00
_cell.angle_gamma   90.00
#
_symmetry.space_group_name_H-M   'P 1'
#
loop_
_entity.id
_entity.type
_entity.pdbx_description
1 polymer ?
#
loop_
_entity_poly.entity_id
_entity_poly.type
_entity_poly.pdbx_seq_one_letter_code
_entity_poly.pdbx_strand_id
1 'polypeptide(L)'
;YLRCQKAFYFQFLEHIRDKATDDSVSISDRTLGIVLHSIIQRLYTPLEGKQVTSSDIQLLMNNVNNESYWKSLPELKDLQGDELAERVVRSCVANTLYYDYENAPFEYITSEKTVRRTIHLPSINQDIAFGGTIDRIDIKANHMRVIDYKTGSVKLDYTTMSDVFGRTIQADTEDTSVRK
;
A
#
# COMPACT_ATOMS: atom_id res chain seq x y z
N TYR A 1 9.00 4.86 -13.60
CA TYR A 1 10.24 4.95 -14.38
C TYR A 1 10.71 3.58 -14.84
N LEU A 2 10.79 2.58 -13.93
CA LEU A 2 11.32 1.23 -14.22
C LEU A 2 10.54 0.43 -15.29
N ARG A 3 9.25 0.73 -15.48
CA ARG A 3 8.42 0.04 -16.49
C ARG A 3 8.38 0.77 -17.83
N CYS A 4 8.22 2.09 -17.79
CA CYS A 4 8.13 2.91 -18.99
C CYS A 4 8.45 4.38 -18.66
N GLN A 5 9.54 4.89 -19.22
CA GLN A 5 9.96 6.28 -19.00
C GLN A 5 8.92 7.29 -19.48
N LYS A 6 8.24 7.04 -20.62
CA LYS A 6 7.18 7.91 -21.13
C LYS A 6 5.96 7.94 -20.20
N ALA A 7 5.54 6.77 -19.68
CA ALA A 7 4.45 6.71 -18.74
C ALA A 7 4.79 7.46 -17.43
N PHE A 8 6.01 7.30 -16.93
CA PHE A 8 6.50 8.07 -15.77
C PHE A 8 6.48 9.57 -16.05
N TYR A 9 7.01 10.01 -17.20
CA TYR A 9 7.02 11.41 -17.60
C TYR A 9 5.60 12.00 -17.59
N PHE A 10 4.67 11.38 -18.30
CA PHE A 10 3.31 11.89 -18.39
C PHE A 10 2.58 11.87 -17.05
N GLN A 11 2.73 10.82 -16.27
CA GLN A 11 2.01 10.66 -15.01
C GLN A 11 2.56 11.56 -13.88
N PHE A 12 3.88 11.69 -13.76
CA PHE A 12 4.52 12.33 -12.61
C PHE A 12 5.10 13.72 -12.89
N LEU A 13 5.49 14.02 -14.13
CA LEU A 13 6.02 15.33 -14.48
C LEU A 13 4.96 16.21 -15.15
N GLU A 14 4.21 15.67 -16.10
CA GLU A 14 3.13 16.39 -16.76
C GLU A 14 1.77 16.27 -16.06
N HIS A 15 1.67 15.43 -15.02
CA HIS A 15 0.45 15.16 -14.25
C HIS A 15 -0.76 14.75 -15.12
N ILE A 16 -0.51 14.19 -16.31
CA ILE A 16 -1.54 13.65 -17.17
C ILE A 16 -1.96 12.29 -16.63
N ARG A 17 -3.25 12.19 -16.29
CA ARG A 17 -3.84 10.92 -15.85
C ARG A 17 -4.72 10.38 -16.97
N ASP A 18 -4.55 9.10 -17.30
CA ASP A 18 -5.50 8.43 -18.18
C ASP A 18 -6.89 8.50 -17.52
N LYS A 19 -7.87 9.02 -18.24
CA LYS A 19 -9.26 8.81 -17.87
C LYS A 19 -9.52 7.33 -18.12
N ALA A 20 -9.69 6.56 -17.04
CA ALA A 20 -10.18 5.20 -17.17
C ALA A 20 -11.54 5.27 -17.89
N THR A 21 -11.56 4.86 -19.16
CA THR A 21 -12.79 4.59 -19.90
C THR A 21 -13.26 3.22 -19.47
N ASP A 22 -13.85 3.14 -18.30
CA ASP A 22 -14.54 1.93 -17.88
C ASP A 22 -15.94 2.33 -17.42
N ASP A 23 -16.90 2.19 -18.36
CA ASP A 23 -18.34 2.34 -18.10
C ASP A 23 -18.93 1.14 -17.34
N SER A 24 -18.08 0.26 -16.82
CA SER A 24 -18.51 -0.81 -15.91
C SER A 24 -18.62 -0.26 -14.48
N VAL A 25 -19.76 -0.50 -13.86
CA VAL A 25 -20.08 -0.11 -12.46
C VAL A 25 -19.25 -0.91 -11.44
N SER A 26 -18.16 -1.53 -11.84
CA SER A 26 -17.28 -2.27 -10.92
C SER A 26 -16.36 -1.33 -10.16
N ILE A 27 -16.31 -1.52 -8.84
CA ILE A 27 -15.37 -0.79 -7.97
C ILE A 27 -13.95 -1.13 -8.40
N SER A 28 -13.13 -0.08 -8.64
CA SER A 28 -11.74 -0.28 -9.04
C SER A 28 -10.90 -0.86 -7.90
N ASP A 29 -9.88 -1.67 -8.24
CA ASP A 29 -8.90 -2.18 -7.27
C ASP A 29 -8.25 -1.06 -6.45
N ARG A 30 -8.11 0.11 -7.07
CA ARG A 30 -7.60 1.30 -6.39
C ARG A 30 -8.54 1.78 -5.30
N THR A 31 -9.85 1.82 -5.56
CA THR A 31 -10.85 2.24 -4.56
C THR A 31 -10.89 1.26 -3.39
N LEU A 32 -10.86 -0.04 -3.69
CA LEU A 32 -10.75 -1.09 -2.65
C LEU A 32 -9.53 -0.88 -1.77
N GLY A 33 -8.36 -0.60 -2.38
CA GLY A 33 -7.13 -0.31 -1.65
C GLY A 33 -7.28 0.90 -0.73
N ILE A 34 -7.78 2.02 -1.23
CA ILE A 34 -7.97 3.25 -0.45
C ILE A 34 -8.88 3.01 0.76
N VAL A 35 -10.01 2.33 0.55
CA VAL A 35 -10.96 2.01 1.63
C VAL A 35 -10.33 1.09 2.67
N LEU A 36 -9.62 0.04 2.24
CA LEU A 36 -8.92 -0.88 3.13
C LEU A 36 -7.91 -0.14 4.01
N HIS A 37 -7.02 0.66 3.41
CA HIS A 37 -5.98 1.41 4.12
C HIS A 37 -6.60 2.37 5.14
N SER A 38 -7.64 3.10 4.74
CA SER A 38 -8.33 4.05 5.63
C SER A 38 -8.96 3.35 6.84
N ILE A 39 -9.57 2.18 6.65
CA ILE A 39 -10.17 1.42 7.75
C ILE A 39 -9.09 0.87 8.68
N ILE A 40 -8.01 0.31 8.15
CA ILE A 40 -6.89 -0.18 8.97
C ILE A 40 -6.26 0.98 9.74
N GLN A 41 -5.98 2.10 9.10
CA GLN A 41 -5.47 3.29 9.77
C GLN A 41 -6.38 3.72 10.94
N ARG A 42 -7.68 3.80 10.70
CA ARG A 42 -8.67 4.15 11.75
C ARG A 42 -8.62 3.18 12.94
N LEU A 43 -8.52 1.88 12.68
CA LEU A 43 -8.44 0.86 13.73
C LEU A 43 -7.19 1.01 14.59
N TYR A 44 -6.05 1.31 13.97
CA TYR A 44 -4.76 1.35 14.65
C TYR A 44 -4.37 2.73 15.19
N THR A 45 -5.00 3.82 14.75
CA THR A 45 -4.71 5.19 15.23
C THR A 45 -4.70 5.30 16.77
N PRO A 46 -5.63 4.68 17.53
CA PRO A 46 -5.60 4.75 19.00
C PRO A 46 -4.41 4.03 19.64
N LEU A 47 -3.70 3.20 18.89
CA LEU A 47 -2.56 2.39 19.33
C LEU A 47 -1.20 3.00 18.91
N GLU A 48 -1.21 4.15 18.23
CA GLU A 48 0.03 4.80 17.76
C GLU A 48 0.98 5.13 18.92
N GLY A 49 2.25 4.76 18.78
CA GLY A 49 3.29 4.92 19.79
C GLY A 49 3.17 3.96 20.98
N LYS A 50 2.33 2.91 20.88
CA LYS A 50 2.11 1.97 21.99
C LYS A 50 2.63 0.57 21.66
N GLN A 51 2.95 -0.17 22.71
CA GLN A 51 3.10 -1.62 22.65
C GLN A 51 1.73 -2.25 22.44
N VAL A 52 1.55 -2.93 21.32
CA VAL A 52 0.31 -3.63 20.97
C VAL A 52 0.43 -5.10 21.37
N THR A 53 -0.52 -5.56 22.14
CA THR A 53 -0.58 -6.95 22.62
C THR A 53 -1.67 -7.74 21.89
N SER A 54 -1.66 -9.07 22.03
CA SER A 54 -2.75 -9.91 21.48
C SER A 54 -4.13 -9.52 22.06
N SER A 55 -4.16 -9.04 23.31
CA SER A 55 -5.42 -8.57 23.93
C SER A 55 -5.95 -7.31 23.24
N ASP A 56 -5.08 -6.38 22.85
CA ASP A 56 -5.47 -5.17 22.12
C ASP A 56 -6.03 -5.54 20.75
N ILE A 57 -5.38 -6.46 20.04
CA ILE A 57 -5.87 -6.95 18.75
C ILE A 57 -7.21 -7.69 18.92
N GLN A 58 -7.37 -8.47 19.98
CA GLN A 58 -8.65 -9.15 20.26
C GLN A 58 -9.80 -8.14 20.44
N LEU A 59 -9.54 -7.00 21.07
CA LEU A 59 -10.54 -5.91 21.17
C LEU A 59 -10.90 -5.34 19.79
N LEU A 60 -9.90 -5.13 18.91
CA LEU A 60 -10.15 -4.71 17.53
C LEU A 60 -10.96 -5.75 16.77
N MET A 61 -10.64 -7.04 16.90
CA MET A 61 -11.40 -8.14 16.29
C MET A 61 -12.86 -8.16 16.77
N ASN A 62 -13.10 -7.93 18.05
CA ASN A 62 -14.46 -7.85 18.58
C ASN A 62 -15.24 -6.66 17.99
N ASN A 63 -14.57 -5.53 17.75
CA ASN A 63 -15.18 -4.39 17.07
C ASN A 63 -15.61 -4.73 15.64
N VAL A 64 -14.69 -5.32 14.85
CA VAL A 64 -14.98 -5.65 13.44
C VAL A 64 -15.94 -6.83 13.27
N ASN A 65 -16.17 -7.62 14.31
CA ASN A 65 -17.21 -8.65 14.32
C ASN A 65 -18.61 -8.06 14.54
N ASN A 66 -18.71 -6.79 14.90
CA ASN A 66 -19.99 -6.12 15.13
C ASN A 66 -20.45 -5.38 13.87
N GLU A 67 -21.62 -5.75 13.35
CA GLU A 67 -22.21 -5.11 12.17
C GLU A 67 -22.44 -3.60 12.36
N SER A 68 -22.72 -3.14 13.58
CA SER A 68 -22.87 -1.71 13.87
C SER A 68 -21.59 -0.92 13.64
N TYR A 69 -20.42 -1.55 13.84
CA TYR A 69 -19.14 -0.94 13.54
C TYR A 69 -19.03 -0.63 12.04
N TRP A 70 -19.29 -1.61 11.19
CA TRP A 70 -19.22 -1.44 9.73
C TRP A 70 -20.19 -0.38 9.23
N LYS A 71 -21.43 -0.40 9.72
CA LYS A 71 -22.44 0.63 9.36
C LYS A 71 -22.04 2.03 9.76
N SER A 72 -21.15 2.19 10.72
CA SER A 72 -20.67 3.51 11.19
C SER A 72 -19.50 4.05 10.36
N LEU A 73 -18.88 3.24 9.49
CA LEU A 73 -17.71 3.63 8.73
C LEU A 73 -18.06 4.48 7.51
N PRO A 74 -17.62 5.76 7.46
CA PRO A 74 -17.88 6.62 6.30
C PRO A 74 -17.16 6.14 5.04
N GLU A 75 -16.06 5.41 5.18
CA GLU A 75 -15.23 4.88 4.09
C GLU A 75 -15.99 3.92 3.19
N LEU A 76 -16.98 3.20 3.72
CA LEU A 76 -17.80 2.28 2.94
C LEU A 76 -18.68 2.97 1.89
N LYS A 77 -18.93 4.28 2.02
CA LYS A 77 -19.66 5.04 1.02
C LYS A 77 -18.95 5.07 -0.33
N ASP A 78 -17.63 4.99 -0.32
CA ASP A 78 -16.81 4.97 -1.53
C ASP A 78 -16.99 3.67 -2.32
N LEU A 79 -17.53 2.61 -1.69
CA LEU A 79 -17.89 1.35 -2.33
C LEU A 79 -19.28 1.39 -3.01
N GLN A 80 -20.01 2.50 -2.92
CA GLN A 80 -21.27 2.75 -3.62
C GLN A 80 -22.33 1.64 -3.45
N GLY A 81 -22.28 0.88 -2.34
CA GLY A 81 -23.18 -0.22 -2.05
C GLY A 81 -22.83 -1.55 -2.75
N ASP A 82 -21.62 -1.67 -3.32
CA ASP A 82 -21.11 -2.93 -3.84
C ASP A 82 -20.83 -3.92 -2.69
N GLU A 83 -21.75 -4.87 -2.50
CA GLU A 83 -21.66 -5.87 -1.43
C GLU A 83 -20.43 -6.78 -1.56
N LEU A 84 -20.01 -7.09 -2.81
CA LEU A 84 -18.82 -7.92 -3.03
C LEU A 84 -17.57 -7.18 -2.61
N ALA A 85 -17.44 -5.92 -3.02
CA ALA A 85 -16.34 -5.05 -2.64
C ALA A 85 -16.26 -4.89 -1.11
N GLU A 86 -17.38 -4.67 -0.45
CA GLU A 86 -17.44 -4.59 1.01
C GLU A 86 -17.00 -5.89 1.69
N ARG A 87 -17.45 -7.05 1.20
CA ARG A 87 -17.04 -8.37 1.72
C ARG A 87 -15.55 -8.60 1.56
N VAL A 88 -14.96 -8.18 0.44
CA VAL A 88 -13.50 -8.27 0.21
C VAL A 88 -12.76 -7.41 1.24
N VAL A 89 -13.16 -6.16 1.43
CA VAL A 89 -12.54 -5.26 2.43
C VAL A 89 -12.64 -5.84 3.83
N ARG A 90 -13.83 -6.31 4.24
CA ARG A 90 -14.05 -6.96 5.55
C ARG A 90 -13.13 -8.16 5.76
N SER A 91 -12.98 -9.00 4.73
CA SER A 91 -12.09 -10.16 4.78
C SER A 91 -10.63 -9.76 4.91
N CYS A 92 -10.18 -8.75 4.17
CA CYS A 92 -8.81 -8.23 4.26
C CYS A 92 -8.51 -7.66 5.64
N VAL A 93 -9.44 -6.88 6.23
CA VAL A 93 -9.30 -6.35 7.60
C VAL A 93 -9.20 -7.49 8.62
N ALA A 94 -10.09 -8.49 8.53
CA ALA A 94 -10.09 -9.63 9.43
C ALA A 94 -8.77 -10.43 9.35
N ASN A 95 -8.28 -10.67 8.13
CA ASN A 95 -7.01 -11.38 7.91
C ASN A 95 -5.82 -10.58 8.45
N THR A 96 -5.81 -9.25 8.30
CA THR A 96 -4.78 -8.38 8.87
C THR A 96 -4.77 -8.48 10.39
N LEU A 97 -5.93 -8.37 11.03
CA LEU A 97 -6.03 -8.48 12.49
C LEU A 97 -5.63 -9.88 12.99
N TYR A 98 -6.02 -10.94 12.28
CA TYR A 98 -5.62 -12.30 12.63
C TYR A 98 -4.09 -12.47 12.55
N TYR A 99 -3.47 -11.98 11.48
CA TYR A 99 -2.01 -12.00 11.35
C TYR A 99 -1.34 -11.23 12.50
N ASP A 100 -1.86 -10.06 12.84
CA ASP A 100 -1.30 -9.25 13.93
C ASP A 100 -1.51 -9.89 15.30
N TYR A 101 -2.63 -10.56 15.52
CA TYR A 101 -2.87 -11.35 16.75
C TYR A 101 -1.80 -12.43 16.95
N GLU A 102 -1.50 -13.20 15.91
CA GLU A 102 -0.46 -14.24 15.93
C GLU A 102 0.96 -13.65 16.05
N ASN A 103 1.14 -12.41 15.61
CA ASN A 103 2.43 -11.73 15.62
C ASN A 103 2.65 -10.75 16.76
N ALA A 104 1.67 -10.54 17.64
CA ALA A 104 1.85 -9.73 18.84
C ALA A 104 2.82 -10.40 19.83
N PRO A 105 3.54 -9.65 20.71
CA PRO A 105 3.49 -8.19 20.81
C PRO A 105 4.42 -7.49 19.80
N PHE A 106 4.06 -6.25 19.46
CA PHE A 106 4.88 -5.33 18.67
C PHE A 106 4.60 -3.87 19.07
N GLU A 107 5.53 -2.97 18.82
CA GLU A 107 5.32 -1.53 19.00
C GLU A 107 4.79 -0.93 17.70
N TYR A 108 3.58 -0.41 17.72
CA TYR A 108 2.98 0.25 16.56
C TYR A 108 3.44 1.70 16.49
N ILE A 109 4.22 2.06 15.46
CA ILE A 109 4.82 3.38 15.35
C ILE A 109 3.89 4.36 14.65
N THR A 110 3.46 4.06 13.43
CA THR A 110 2.60 4.95 12.63
C THR A 110 2.05 4.25 11.39
N SER A 111 1.02 4.86 10.79
CA SER A 111 0.48 4.47 9.48
C SER A 111 0.36 5.65 8.53
N GLU A 112 0.21 5.36 7.23
CA GLU A 112 0.02 6.33 6.15
C GLU A 112 1.05 7.49 6.21
N LYS A 113 2.30 7.14 6.55
CA LYS A 113 3.37 8.11 6.73
C LYS A 113 3.97 8.52 5.40
N THR A 114 3.72 9.75 4.98
CA THR A 114 4.41 10.32 3.82
C THR A 114 5.85 10.67 4.18
N VAL A 115 6.78 10.10 3.42
CA VAL A 115 8.21 10.38 3.52
C VAL A 115 8.71 11.02 2.24
N ARG A 116 9.63 11.98 2.38
CA ARG A 116 10.33 12.61 1.24
C ARG A 116 11.80 12.76 1.59
N ARG A 117 12.67 12.40 0.65
CA ARG A 117 14.14 12.57 0.76
C ARG A 117 14.70 13.04 -0.57
N THR A 118 15.64 13.95 -0.50
CA THR A 118 16.43 14.36 -1.66
C THR A 118 17.81 13.72 -1.53
N ILE A 119 18.26 13.06 -2.59
CA ILE A 119 19.57 12.42 -2.67
C ILE A 119 20.33 13.09 -3.80
N HIS A 120 21.52 13.61 -3.48
CA HIS A 120 22.44 14.11 -4.49
C HIS A 120 23.11 12.95 -5.19
N LEU A 121 23.03 12.90 -6.52
CA LEU A 121 23.74 11.90 -7.34
C LEU A 121 24.97 12.55 -7.97
N PRO A 122 26.18 12.30 -7.43
CA PRO A 122 27.42 12.93 -7.92
C PRO A 122 27.72 12.59 -9.38
N SER A 123 27.35 11.38 -9.85
CA SER A 123 27.59 10.91 -11.23
C SER A 123 26.95 11.77 -12.30
N ILE A 124 25.85 12.44 -12.00
CA ILE A 124 25.10 13.30 -12.92
C ILE A 124 24.96 14.74 -12.38
N ASN A 125 25.56 15.01 -11.21
CA ASN A 125 25.48 16.29 -10.51
C ASN A 125 24.05 16.84 -10.36
N GLN A 126 23.12 15.96 -9.98
CA GLN A 126 21.71 16.30 -9.79
C GLN A 126 21.17 15.81 -8.46
N ASP A 127 20.22 16.58 -7.94
CA ASP A 127 19.43 16.21 -6.77
C ASP A 127 18.14 15.50 -7.24
N ILE A 128 17.95 14.27 -6.74
CA ILE A 128 16.73 13.50 -7.02
C ILE A 128 15.89 13.40 -5.75
N ALA A 129 14.64 13.84 -5.85
CA ALA A 129 13.67 13.69 -4.78
C ALA A 129 12.99 12.35 -4.86
N PHE A 130 13.06 11.59 -3.76
CA PHE A 130 12.31 10.35 -3.55
C PHE A 130 11.21 10.60 -2.53
N GLY A 131 10.05 10.05 -2.76
CA GLY A 131 8.95 10.16 -1.82
C GLY A 131 7.88 9.10 -2.07
N GLY A 132 7.10 8.86 -1.03
CA GLY A 132 5.98 7.93 -1.06
C GLY A 132 5.29 7.89 0.29
N THR A 133 4.18 7.18 0.34
CA THR A 133 3.48 6.91 1.59
C THR A 133 3.79 5.48 2.00
N ILE A 134 4.11 5.31 3.29
CA ILE A 134 4.32 4.01 3.92
C ILE A 134 3.04 3.66 4.66
N ASP A 135 2.44 2.52 4.33
CA ASP A 135 1.15 2.12 4.88
C ASP A 135 1.23 1.89 6.39
N ARG A 136 2.28 1.22 6.86
CA ARG A 136 2.51 1.00 8.30
C ARG A 136 3.98 0.79 8.65
N ILE A 137 4.37 1.31 9.81
CA ILE A 137 5.66 1.05 10.45
C ILE A 137 5.40 0.51 11.85
N ASP A 138 6.05 -0.61 12.20
CA ASP A 138 6.08 -1.13 13.56
C ASP A 138 7.45 -1.72 13.93
N ILE A 139 7.65 -2.03 15.21
CA ILE A 139 8.88 -2.66 15.73
C ILE A 139 8.49 -3.94 16.43
N LYS A 140 9.08 -5.08 16.02
CA LYS A 140 8.94 -6.37 16.64
C LYS A 140 10.33 -6.96 16.91
N ALA A 141 10.58 -7.41 18.15
CA ALA A 141 11.86 -8.00 18.55
C ALA A 141 13.07 -7.13 18.14
N ASN A 142 12.98 -5.81 18.35
CA ASN A 142 13.98 -4.80 17.98
C ASN A 142 14.26 -4.66 16.47
N HIS A 143 13.36 -5.16 15.62
CA HIS A 143 13.44 -5.01 14.17
C HIS A 143 12.28 -4.12 13.68
N MET A 144 12.64 -3.05 12.95
CA MET A 144 11.65 -2.22 12.27
C MET A 144 11.06 -2.99 11.09
N ARG A 145 9.73 -3.05 11.02
CA ARG A 145 8.99 -3.61 9.89
C ARG A 145 8.30 -2.48 9.15
N VAL A 146 8.41 -2.50 7.83
CA VAL A 146 7.64 -1.66 6.92
C VAL A 146 6.65 -2.58 6.22
N ILE A 147 5.38 -2.33 6.44
CA ILE A 147 4.29 -3.17 5.95
C ILE A 147 3.51 -2.38 4.91
N ASP A 148 3.18 -3.05 3.81
CA ASP A 148 2.39 -2.54 2.70
C ASP A 148 1.19 -3.48 2.50
N TYR A 149 -0.02 -2.92 2.51
CA TYR A 149 -1.25 -3.69 2.37
C TYR A 149 -1.66 -3.80 0.91
N LYS A 150 -1.99 -5.01 0.47
CA LYS A 150 -2.43 -5.28 -0.91
C LYS A 150 -3.75 -6.01 -0.94
N THR A 151 -4.70 -5.51 -1.71
CA THR A 151 -6.01 -6.15 -1.94
C THR A 151 -5.96 -7.23 -3.03
N GLY A 152 -4.92 -7.22 -3.87
CA GLY A 152 -4.74 -8.16 -4.97
C GLY A 152 -3.61 -9.15 -4.76
N SER A 153 -3.39 -10.03 -5.74
CA SER A 153 -2.28 -10.97 -5.71
C SER A 153 -0.93 -10.25 -5.86
N VAL A 154 -0.02 -10.52 -4.96
CA VAL A 154 1.36 -10.01 -5.03
C VAL A 154 2.26 -11.09 -5.61
N LYS A 155 2.92 -10.79 -6.72
CA LYS A 155 4.00 -11.62 -7.24
C LYS A 155 5.32 -11.06 -6.75
N LEU A 156 5.99 -11.80 -5.88
CA LEU A 156 7.35 -11.49 -5.42
C LEU A 156 8.33 -12.22 -6.36
N ASP A 157 8.52 -11.66 -7.54
CA ASP A 157 9.40 -12.26 -8.57
C ASP A 157 10.88 -11.89 -8.40
N TYR A 158 11.21 -11.10 -7.36
CA TYR A 158 12.56 -10.59 -7.15
C TYR A 158 13.18 -11.26 -5.92
N THR A 159 14.24 -12.03 -6.13
CA THR A 159 15.00 -12.66 -5.07
C THR A 159 16.24 -11.85 -4.68
N THR A 160 16.74 -11.00 -5.58
CA THR A 160 17.92 -10.17 -5.37
C THR A 160 17.74 -8.76 -5.95
N MET A 161 18.53 -7.79 -5.46
CA MET A 161 18.55 -6.44 -6.03
C MET A 161 18.99 -6.42 -7.50
N SER A 162 19.84 -7.34 -7.91
CA SER A 162 20.28 -7.49 -9.31
C SER A 162 19.13 -7.85 -10.25
N ASP A 163 18.12 -8.59 -9.80
CA ASP A 163 16.96 -8.93 -10.62
C ASP A 163 16.14 -7.68 -10.98
N VAL A 164 16.06 -6.73 -10.06
CA VAL A 164 15.37 -5.46 -10.29
C VAL A 164 16.12 -4.60 -11.30
N PHE A 165 17.41 -4.43 -11.11
CA PHE A 165 18.23 -3.57 -11.99
C PHE A 165 18.56 -4.22 -13.33
N GLY A 166 18.75 -5.55 -13.37
CA GLY A 166 19.03 -6.29 -14.60
C GLY A 166 17.89 -6.22 -15.63
N ARG A 167 16.63 -6.26 -15.18
CA ARG A 167 15.47 -6.10 -16.05
C ARG A 167 15.37 -4.71 -16.67
N THR A 168 15.80 -3.66 -15.97
CA THR A 168 15.83 -2.30 -16.48
C THR A 168 16.85 -2.13 -17.61
N ILE A 169 18.03 -2.72 -17.45
CA ILE A 169 19.10 -2.67 -18.46
C ILE A 169 18.70 -3.42 -19.75
N GLN A 170 18.02 -4.57 -19.61
CA GLN A 170 17.54 -5.35 -20.76
C GLN A 170 16.44 -4.61 -21.56
N ALA A 171 15.54 -3.88 -20.88
CA ALA A 171 14.51 -3.10 -21.55
C ALA A 171 15.10 -1.96 -22.39
N ASP A 172 16.15 -1.30 -21.89
CA ASP A 172 16.85 -0.23 -22.61
C ASP A 172 17.63 -0.75 -23.83
N THR A 173 18.12 -1.99 -23.81
CA THR A 173 18.86 -2.60 -24.93
C THR A 173 17.93 -3.10 -26.04
N GLU A 174 16.71 -3.53 -25.73
CA GLU A 174 15.74 -3.94 -26.75
C GLU A 174 15.14 -2.75 -27.52
N ASP A 175 14.97 -1.58 -26.88
CA ASP A 175 14.42 -0.39 -27.53
C ASP A 175 15.44 0.28 -28.49
N THR A 176 16.72 -0.01 -28.34
CA THR A 176 17.77 0.48 -29.27
C THR A 176 17.90 -0.37 -30.55
N SER A 177 17.39 -1.61 -30.54
CA SER A 177 17.45 -2.51 -31.71
C SER A 177 16.33 -2.27 -32.72
N VAL A 178 15.30 -1.51 -32.39
CA VAL A 178 14.14 -1.20 -33.27
C VAL A 178 14.36 0.07 -34.11
N ARG A 179 15.51 0.74 -33.98
CA ARG A 179 15.85 1.95 -34.76
C ARG A 179 17.01 1.68 -35.74
N LYS A 180 16.87 0.67 -36.56
CA LYS A 180 17.66 0.56 -37.79
C LYS A 180 16.77 0.30 -38.98
#